data_ec87d569f150d6273868680791fbc9c4
#
_entry.id   ec87d569f150d6273868680791fbc9c4
#
_cell.length_a   1.000
_cell.length_b   1.000
_cell.length_c   1.000
_cell.angle_alpha   90.00
_cell.angle_beta   90.00
_cell.angle_gamma   90.00
#
_symmetry.space_group_name_H-M   'P 1'
#
loop_
_entity.id
_entity.type
_entity.pdbx_description
1 polymer ?
#
loop_
_entity_poly.entity_id
_entity_poly.type
_entity_poly.pdbx_seq_one_letter_code
_entity_poly.pdbx_strand_id
1 'polypeptide(L)' 'MSEVADKVKKIIAEHLGIDDMSKITEDAKFIDDLGADSLDTVELVMAFEEAFDLEIPDEKAETILTVGDAISHLETD' A
#
# COMPACT_ATOMS: atom_id res chain seq x y z
N MET A 1 8.43 -14.17 6.62
CA MET A 1 7.55 -13.29 5.88
C MET A 1 6.54 -12.68 6.82
N SER A 2 6.26 -11.43 6.58
CA SER A 2 5.41 -10.64 7.47
C SER A 2 3.95 -10.75 7.06
N GLU A 3 3.06 -10.95 8.03
CA GLU A 3 1.63 -10.92 7.77
C GLU A 3 1.20 -9.55 7.27
N VAL A 4 1.88 -8.50 7.74
CA VAL A 4 1.62 -7.13 7.31
C VAL A 4 1.92 -7.00 5.82
N ALA A 5 3.08 -7.51 5.38
CA ALA A 5 3.46 -7.43 3.98
C ALA A 5 2.44 -8.16 3.09
N ASP A 6 2.03 -9.35 3.50
CA ASP A 6 1.06 -10.11 2.73
C ASP A 6 -0.29 -9.40 2.63
N LYS A 7 -0.74 -8.82 3.73
CA LYS A 7 -1.99 -8.08 3.78
C LYS A 7 -1.94 -6.83 2.90
N VAL A 8 -0.84 -6.09 2.98
CA VAL A 8 -0.65 -4.88 2.17
C VAL A 8 -0.71 -5.23 0.69
N LYS A 9 0.02 -6.26 0.28
CA LYS A 9 0.05 -6.66 -1.12
C LYS A 9 -1.32 -7.11 -1.61
N LYS A 10 -2.06 -7.82 -0.78
CA LYS A 10 -3.39 -8.27 -1.14
C LYS A 10 -4.35 -7.10 -1.33
N ILE A 11 -4.29 -6.13 -0.44
CA ILE A 11 -5.13 -4.93 -0.53
C ILE A 11 -4.83 -4.18 -1.82
N ILE A 12 -3.55 -4.02 -2.14
CA ILE A 12 -3.12 -3.34 -3.35
C ILE A 12 -3.64 -4.08 -4.59
N ALA A 13 -3.49 -5.39 -4.59
CA ALA A 13 -3.93 -6.20 -5.72
C ALA A 13 -5.43 -6.07 -5.96
N GLU A 14 -6.21 -6.09 -4.90
CA GLU A 14 -7.66 -5.97 -5.01
C GLU A 14 -8.08 -4.58 -5.48
N HIS A 15 -7.41 -3.55 -4.97
CA HIS A 15 -7.77 -2.17 -5.28
C HIS A 15 -7.40 -1.79 -6.72
N LEU A 16 -6.25 -2.23 -7.18
CA LEU A 16 -5.73 -1.88 -8.50
C LEU A 16 -6.05 -2.92 -9.56
N GLY A 17 -6.70 -4.01 -9.18
CA GLY A 17 -7.06 -5.06 -10.12
C GLY A 17 -5.86 -5.83 -10.67
N ILE A 18 -4.85 -6.03 -9.84
CA ILE A 18 -3.64 -6.74 -10.23
C ILE A 18 -3.79 -8.21 -9.88
N ASP A 19 -3.78 -9.07 -10.88
CA ASP A 19 -3.90 -10.51 -10.68
C ASP A 19 -2.59 -11.17 -10.31
N ASP A 20 -1.49 -10.61 -10.78
CA ASP A 20 -0.17 -11.20 -10.59
C ASP A 20 0.53 -10.55 -9.39
N MET A 21 0.53 -11.26 -8.26
CA MET A 21 1.14 -10.76 -7.04
C MET A 21 2.64 -10.54 -7.17
N SER A 22 3.28 -11.20 -8.13
CA SER A 22 4.72 -11.03 -8.32
C SER A 22 5.08 -9.63 -8.81
N LYS A 23 4.13 -8.89 -9.34
CA LYS A 23 4.34 -7.50 -9.76
C LYS A 23 4.33 -6.54 -8.59
N ILE A 24 3.78 -6.96 -7.45
CA ILE A 24 3.69 -6.13 -6.27
C ILE A 24 4.90 -6.40 -5.39
N THR A 25 6.03 -5.80 -5.75
CA THR A 25 7.26 -5.92 -5.00
C THR A 25 7.41 -4.74 -4.06
N GLU A 26 8.31 -4.85 -3.08
CA GLU A 26 8.51 -3.76 -2.12
C GLU A 26 9.04 -2.50 -2.80
N ASP A 27 9.79 -2.65 -3.87
CA ASP A 27 10.33 -1.51 -4.63
C ASP A 27 9.32 -0.88 -5.58
N ALA A 28 8.18 -1.55 -5.80
CA ALA A 28 7.18 -1.06 -6.74
C ALA A 28 6.58 0.27 -6.27
N LYS A 29 6.57 1.24 -7.15
CA LYS A 29 5.95 2.53 -6.88
C LYS A 29 4.49 2.45 -7.30
N PHE A 30 3.62 2.98 -6.46
CA PHE A 30 2.18 2.90 -6.73
C PHE A 30 1.81 3.54 -8.06
N ILE A 31 2.35 4.71 -8.33
CA ILE A 31 2.01 5.46 -9.54
C ILE A 31 2.80 4.96 -10.75
N ASP A 32 4.12 4.92 -10.64
CA ASP A 32 4.98 4.62 -11.78
C ASP A 32 4.98 3.15 -12.18
N ASP A 33 4.94 2.25 -11.20
CA ASP A 33 5.06 0.82 -11.47
C ASP A 33 3.73 0.10 -11.50
N LEU A 34 2.81 0.50 -10.65
CA LEU A 34 1.52 -0.18 -10.53
C LEU A 34 0.39 0.54 -11.26
N GLY A 35 0.67 1.72 -11.80
CA GLY A 35 -0.30 2.45 -12.60
C GLY A 35 -1.41 3.13 -11.81
N ALA A 36 -1.22 3.32 -10.52
CA ALA A 36 -2.19 4.02 -9.71
C ALA A 36 -2.12 5.52 -9.97
N ASP A 37 -3.25 6.22 -9.85
CA ASP A 37 -3.23 7.68 -9.89
C ASP A 37 -3.30 8.21 -8.45
N SER A 38 -3.31 9.53 -8.28
CA SER A 38 -3.30 10.12 -6.96
C SER A 38 -4.54 9.78 -6.14
N LEU A 39 -5.68 9.60 -6.80
CA LEU A 39 -6.90 9.20 -6.10
C LEU A 39 -6.79 7.76 -5.61
N ASP A 40 -6.21 6.89 -6.43
CA ASP A 40 -6.01 5.50 -6.05
C ASP A 40 -5.11 5.40 -4.81
N THR A 41 -4.07 6.22 -4.72
CA THR A 41 -3.19 6.18 -3.56
C THR A 41 -3.91 6.62 -2.29
N VAL A 42 -4.79 7.61 -2.39
CA VAL A 42 -5.61 8.04 -1.24
C VAL A 42 -6.52 6.90 -0.79
N GLU A 43 -7.16 6.23 -1.73
CA GLU A 43 -8.05 5.11 -1.42
C GLU A 43 -7.29 3.93 -0.81
N LEU A 44 -6.07 3.68 -1.29
CA LEU A 44 -5.22 2.63 -0.72
C LEU A 44 -4.88 2.92 0.73
N VAL A 45 -4.52 4.17 1.03
CA VAL A 45 -4.21 4.57 2.41
C VAL A 45 -5.43 4.33 3.30
N MET A 46 -6.61 4.72 2.84
CA MET A 46 -7.84 4.50 3.60
C MET A 46 -8.11 3.02 3.82
N ALA A 47 -7.85 2.19 2.81
CA ALA A 47 -8.03 0.75 2.92
C ALA A 47 -7.06 0.16 3.96
N PHE A 48 -5.83 0.64 3.98
CA PHE A 48 -4.85 0.20 4.98
C PHE A 48 -5.29 0.59 6.39
N GLU A 49 -5.80 1.80 6.55
CA GLU A 49 -6.28 2.27 7.85
C GLU A 49 -7.38 1.37 8.38
N GLU A 50 -8.32 1.00 7.53
CA GLU A 50 -9.41 0.12 7.92
C GLU A 50 -8.93 -1.30 8.21
N ALA A 51 -8.05 -1.83 7.37
CA ALA A 51 -7.56 -3.19 7.50
C ALA A 51 -6.72 -3.40 8.76
N PHE A 52 -5.96 -2.39 9.15
CA PHE A 52 -5.05 -2.46 10.30
C PHE A 52 -5.56 -1.70 11.52
N ASP A 53 -6.75 -1.13 11.42
CA ASP A 53 -7.40 -0.40 12.51
C ASP A 53 -6.50 0.67 13.13
N LEU A 54 -5.98 1.53 12.25
CA LEU A 54 -5.12 2.64 12.67
C LEU A 54 -5.35 3.84 11.78
N GLU A 55 -4.80 4.99 12.17
CA GLU A 55 -4.88 6.20 11.38
C GLU A 55 -3.52 6.56 10.82
N ILE A 56 -3.49 6.94 9.54
CA ILE A 56 -2.27 7.41 8.89
C ILE A 56 -2.48 8.91 8.60
N PRO A 57 -1.76 9.79 9.29
CA PRO A 57 -1.88 11.24 9.02
C PRO A 57 -1.51 11.55 7.57
N ASP A 58 -2.12 12.58 7.03
CA ASP A 58 -1.84 12.98 5.64
C ASP A 58 -0.36 13.21 5.38
N GLU A 59 0.35 13.78 6.35
CA GLU A 59 1.79 14.02 6.23
C GLU A 59 2.55 12.72 5.98
N LYS A 60 2.17 11.67 6.68
CA LYS A 60 2.82 10.36 6.51
C LYS A 60 2.35 9.67 5.23
N ALA A 61 1.08 9.83 4.91
CA ALA A 61 0.52 9.25 3.69
C ALA A 61 1.27 9.75 2.45
N GLU A 62 1.66 11.02 2.46
CA GLU A 62 2.41 11.61 1.35
C GLU A 62 3.79 10.99 1.15
N THR A 63 4.35 10.39 2.18
CA THR A 63 5.67 9.74 2.08
C THR A 63 5.56 8.28 1.67
N ILE A 64 4.35 7.74 1.60
CA ILE A 64 4.14 6.35 1.20
C ILE A 64 4.04 6.29 -0.33
N LEU A 65 5.19 6.14 -0.97
CA LEU A 65 5.30 6.14 -2.43
C LEU A 65 5.47 4.74 -3.02
N THR A 66 5.96 3.81 -2.23
CA THR A 66 6.19 2.44 -2.67
C THR A 66 5.48 1.45 -1.74
N VAL A 67 5.37 0.21 -2.22
CA VAL A 67 4.80 -0.87 -1.41
C VAL A 67 5.61 -1.04 -0.12
N GLY A 68 6.94 -0.99 -0.23
CA GLY A 68 7.82 -1.11 0.94
C GLY A 68 7.60 -0.01 1.96
N ASP A 69 7.36 1.21 1.49
CA ASP A 69 7.05 2.33 2.40
C ASP A 69 5.78 2.05 3.19
N ALA A 70 4.75 1.54 2.53
CA ALA A 70 3.50 1.21 3.21
C ALA A 70 3.71 0.11 4.25
N ILE A 71 4.46 -0.92 3.88
CA ILE A 71 4.76 -2.02 4.80
C ILE A 71 5.50 -1.50 6.03
N SER A 72 6.51 -0.67 5.82
CA SER A 72 7.29 -0.10 6.93
C SER A 72 6.43 0.70 7.89
N HIS A 73 5.54 1.53 7.36
CA HIS A 73 4.67 2.34 8.20
C HIS A 73 3.73 1.48 9.03
N LEU A 74 3.22 0.42 8.44
CA LEU A 74 2.24 -0.43 9.12
C LEU A 74 2.90 -1.39 10.11
N GLU A 75 4.14 -1.78 9.85
CA GLU A 75 4.87 -2.68 10.75
C GLU A 75 5.41 -2.00 12.00
N THR A 76 5.71 -0.72 11.92
CA THR A 76 6.30 0.01 13.04
C THR A 76 5.28 0.47 14.08
N ASP A 77 4.03 0.31 13.78
CA ASP A 77 2.97 0.59 14.73
C ASP A 77 2.45 -0.72 15.33
#